data_082660cdac91f5adf115cc4c9ec4f7f9
#
_entry.id   082660cdac91f5adf115cc4c9ec4f7f9
#
_cell.length_a   1.000
_cell.length_b   1.000
_cell.length_c   1.000
_cell.angle_alpha   90.00
_cell.angle_beta   90.00
_cell.angle_gamma   90.00
#
_symmetry.space_group_name_H-M   'P 1'
#
loop_
_entity.id
_entity.type
_entity.pdbx_description
1 polymer ?
#
loop_
_entity_poly.entity_id
_entity_poly.type
_entity_poly.pdbx_seq_one_letter_code
_entity_poly.pdbx_strand_id
1 'polypeptide(L)'
;MTVKSRLLELLEQHKGETLSGEDIGRELSCTRAAVWKAVNSLRQEGYPIEAGPNKGYMLARESNLISAEGIRLFLEDPQVEIKIFDAISSTNLEARQLAVSGMAGHGSFVVAMEQPAGRGRRGREFYSPKGSGIYLSVILEPKGTLEGSLLITTAAATAVYKAVKEVCGVKLGIKWVNDLYKDNRKVCGILTEAVTDFESGNIEFAIVGIGLNLYVEQEQFPKELQEIAGGIYEDEQSSRTADRNRLAAQIVNYLLEETRELKLSEEYVEHNIVPENEITITDNKSSRSARALAICPDGKLLVQETDGTQSKLAFGEISIKIPPIK
;
A
#
# COMPACT_ATOMS: atom_id res chain seq x y z
N MET A 1 -0.96 -17.11 -19.92
CA MET A 1 -2.27 -16.59 -19.44
C MET A 1 -3.42 -17.50 -19.87
N THR A 2 -4.41 -17.72 -18.99
CA THR A 2 -5.61 -18.50 -19.27
C THR A 2 -6.64 -17.65 -20.03
N VAL A 3 -7.66 -18.30 -20.66
CA VAL A 3 -8.79 -17.55 -21.26
C VAL A 3 -9.51 -16.69 -20.22
N LYS A 4 -9.62 -17.17 -18.96
CA LYS A 4 -10.23 -16.43 -17.84
C LYS A 4 -9.45 -15.15 -17.54
N SER A 5 -8.11 -15.22 -17.37
CA SER A 5 -7.27 -14.05 -17.12
C SER A 5 -7.34 -13.02 -18.23
N ARG A 6 -7.25 -13.46 -19.52
CA ARG A 6 -7.36 -12.55 -20.66
C ARG A 6 -8.75 -11.91 -20.78
N LEU A 7 -9.79 -12.66 -20.42
CA LEU A 7 -11.16 -12.11 -20.38
C LEU A 7 -11.30 -11.06 -19.27
N LEU A 8 -10.74 -11.32 -18.08
CA LEU A 8 -10.78 -10.35 -16.98
C LEU A 8 -10.03 -9.07 -17.35
N GLU A 9 -8.85 -9.18 -17.92
CA GLU A 9 -8.08 -8.04 -18.43
C GLU A 9 -8.90 -7.20 -19.42
N LEU A 10 -9.52 -7.85 -20.41
CA LEU A 10 -10.37 -7.17 -21.39
C LEU A 10 -11.58 -6.49 -20.75
N LEU A 11 -12.24 -7.14 -19.79
CA LEU A 11 -13.38 -6.57 -19.07
C LEU A 11 -12.98 -5.40 -18.15
N GLU A 12 -11.81 -5.44 -17.55
CA GLU A 12 -11.27 -4.33 -16.75
C GLU A 12 -10.89 -3.13 -17.64
N GLN A 13 -10.32 -3.36 -18.83
CA GLN A 13 -10.06 -2.31 -19.83
C GLN A 13 -11.31 -1.59 -20.28
N HIS A 14 -12.41 -2.35 -20.43
CA HIS A 14 -13.71 -1.86 -20.89
C HIS A 14 -14.78 -1.83 -19.78
N LYS A 15 -14.34 -1.52 -18.57
CA LYS A 15 -15.22 -1.50 -17.39
C LYS A 15 -16.40 -0.55 -17.54
N GLY A 16 -17.61 -1.07 -17.38
CA GLY A 16 -18.85 -0.33 -17.60
C GLY A 16 -19.31 -0.28 -19.06
N GLU A 17 -18.59 -0.96 -19.98
CA GLU A 17 -18.97 -1.11 -21.38
C GLU A 17 -19.44 -2.54 -21.65
N THR A 18 -20.40 -2.68 -22.56
CA THR A 18 -20.91 -4.01 -22.96
C THR A 18 -20.14 -4.54 -24.16
N LEU A 19 -19.48 -5.68 -23.98
CA LEU A 19 -18.76 -6.39 -25.03
C LEU A 19 -19.57 -7.59 -25.53
N SER A 20 -19.71 -7.76 -26.85
CA SER A 20 -20.39 -8.94 -27.38
C SER A 20 -19.56 -10.21 -27.16
N GLY A 21 -20.23 -11.33 -26.88
CA GLY A 21 -19.53 -12.61 -26.72
C GLY A 21 -18.82 -13.09 -28.01
N GLU A 22 -19.18 -12.55 -29.16
CA GLU A 22 -18.53 -12.81 -30.45
C GLU A 22 -17.23 -12.02 -30.57
N ASP A 23 -17.29 -10.71 -30.24
CA ASP A 23 -16.10 -9.86 -30.29
C ASP A 23 -15.05 -10.32 -29.26
N ILE A 24 -15.48 -10.65 -28.03
CA ILE A 24 -14.61 -11.27 -27.02
C ILE A 24 -13.97 -12.56 -27.55
N GLY A 25 -14.78 -13.45 -28.17
CA GLY A 25 -14.27 -14.70 -28.72
C GLY A 25 -13.25 -14.49 -29.83
N ARG A 26 -13.47 -13.48 -30.68
CA ARG A 26 -12.57 -13.09 -31.77
C ARG A 26 -11.25 -12.55 -31.20
N GLU A 27 -11.33 -11.59 -30.28
CA GLU A 27 -10.16 -10.94 -29.67
C GLU A 27 -9.32 -11.92 -28.86
N LEU A 28 -9.95 -12.78 -28.07
CA LEU A 28 -9.26 -13.77 -27.27
C LEU A 28 -8.88 -15.05 -28.07
N SER A 29 -9.23 -15.12 -29.36
CA SER A 29 -9.03 -16.31 -30.22
C SER A 29 -9.59 -17.59 -29.57
N CYS A 30 -10.82 -17.53 -29.06
CA CYS A 30 -11.46 -18.65 -28.38
C CYS A 30 -12.95 -18.79 -28.76
N THR A 31 -13.56 -19.90 -28.40
CA THR A 31 -14.97 -20.18 -28.69
C THR A 31 -15.91 -19.41 -27.74
N ARG A 32 -17.14 -19.11 -28.21
CA ARG A 32 -18.19 -18.56 -27.34
C ARG A 32 -18.46 -19.40 -26.09
N ALA A 33 -18.35 -20.73 -26.18
CA ALA A 33 -18.48 -21.62 -25.03
C ALA A 33 -17.34 -21.43 -24.01
N ALA A 34 -16.10 -21.17 -24.47
CA ALA A 34 -14.98 -20.85 -23.59
C ALA A 34 -15.18 -19.48 -22.90
N VAL A 35 -15.67 -18.46 -23.63
CA VAL A 35 -16.05 -17.15 -23.04
C VAL A 35 -17.11 -17.33 -21.95
N TRP A 36 -18.19 -18.06 -22.24
CA TRP A 36 -19.26 -18.32 -21.29
C TRP A 36 -18.75 -19.02 -20.01
N LYS A 37 -17.89 -20.02 -20.16
CA LYS A 37 -17.26 -20.74 -19.03
C LYS A 37 -16.39 -19.81 -18.20
N ALA A 38 -15.61 -18.95 -18.86
CA ALA A 38 -14.75 -17.97 -18.16
C ALA A 38 -15.59 -16.92 -17.41
N VAL A 39 -16.65 -16.38 -18.01
CA VAL A 39 -17.58 -15.45 -17.34
C VAL A 39 -18.20 -16.09 -16.10
N ASN A 40 -18.66 -17.35 -16.20
CA ASN A 40 -19.27 -18.01 -15.05
C ASN A 40 -18.25 -18.25 -13.94
N SER A 41 -16.99 -18.58 -14.28
CA SER A 41 -15.92 -18.69 -13.28
C SER A 41 -15.67 -17.36 -12.56
N LEU A 42 -15.56 -16.26 -13.30
CA LEU A 42 -15.37 -14.93 -12.73
C LEU A 42 -16.56 -14.52 -11.83
N ARG A 43 -17.80 -14.83 -12.24
CA ARG A 43 -18.97 -14.59 -11.38
C ARG A 43 -18.95 -15.38 -10.08
N GLN A 44 -18.48 -16.63 -10.11
CA GLN A 44 -18.29 -17.43 -8.90
C GLN A 44 -17.21 -16.86 -7.98
N GLU A 45 -16.23 -16.15 -8.54
CA GLU A 45 -15.19 -15.41 -7.82
C GLU A 45 -15.67 -14.03 -7.33
N GLY A 46 -16.96 -13.68 -7.57
CA GLY A 46 -17.58 -12.46 -7.07
C GLY A 46 -17.56 -11.27 -8.03
N TYR A 47 -17.01 -11.42 -9.25
CA TYR A 47 -17.03 -10.32 -10.22
C TYR A 47 -18.47 -9.99 -10.67
N PRO A 48 -18.91 -8.72 -10.53
CA PRO A 48 -20.25 -8.30 -10.93
C PRO A 48 -20.32 -8.15 -12.45
N ILE A 49 -20.35 -9.27 -13.16
CA ILE A 49 -20.46 -9.30 -14.61
C ILE A 49 -21.93 -9.42 -14.99
N GLU A 50 -22.47 -8.41 -15.62
CA GLU A 50 -23.83 -8.43 -16.20
C GLU A 50 -23.82 -9.17 -17.53
N ALA A 51 -24.93 -9.83 -17.84
CA ALA A 51 -25.17 -10.45 -19.13
C ALA A 51 -26.65 -10.35 -19.47
N GLY A 52 -26.97 -10.02 -20.71
CA GLY A 52 -28.33 -10.02 -21.22
C GLY A 52 -28.45 -10.86 -22.48
N PRO A 53 -29.67 -11.41 -22.80
CA PRO A 53 -29.92 -12.07 -24.05
C PRO A 53 -29.56 -11.14 -25.22
N ASN A 54 -28.62 -11.56 -26.07
CA ASN A 54 -28.07 -10.81 -27.20
C ASN A 54 -27.41 -9.45 -26.87
N LYS A 55 -27.11 -9.18 -25.57
CA LYS A 55 -26.49 -7.92 -25.11
C LYS A 55 -24.99 -8.03 -24.80
N GLY A 56 -24.43 -9.25 -24.69
CA GLY A 56 -23.04 -9.45 -24.35
C GLY A 56 -22.77 -9.45 -22.84
N TYR A 57 -21.54 -9.10 -22.45
CA TYR A 57 -21.05 -9.11 -21.07
C TYR A 57 -20.49 -7.74 -20.70
N MET A 58 -20.74 -7.29 -19.49
CA MET A 58 -20.25 -6.02 -18.94
C MET A 58 -19.78 -6.22 -17.51
N LEU A 59 -18.55 -5.87 -17.19
CA LEU A 59 -18.11 -5.73 -15.82
C LEU A 59 -18.68 -4.42 -15.26
N ALA A 60 -19.41 -4.49 -14.16
CA ALA A 60 -20.04 -3.32 -13.57
C ALA A 60 -18.99 -2.24 -13.25
N ARG A 61 -19.32 -0.97 -13.52
CA ARG A 61 -18.41 0.17 -13.35
C ARG A 61 -17.93 0.33 -11.90
N GLU A 62 -18.78 0.02 -10.94
CA GLU A 62 -18.55 0.06 -9.51
C GLU A 62 -17.77 -1.16 -8.97
N SER A 63 -17.39 -2.12 -9.83
CA SER A 63 -16.53 -3.23 -9.42
C SER A 63 -15.21 -2.68 -8.92
N ASN A 64 -14.86 -3.00 -7.67
CA ASN A 64 -13.61 -2.58 -7.02
C ASN A 64 -12.82 -3.78 -6.45
N LEU A 65 -13.05 -4.96 -7.02
CA LEU A 65 -12.28 -6.15 -6.70
C LEU A 65 -10.84 -5.99 -7.19
N ILE A 66 -9.91 -6.29 -6.31
CA ILE A 66 -8.49 -6.26 -6.65
C ILE A 66 -8.14 -7.52 -7.46
N SER A 67 -7.48 -7.32 -8.59
CA SER A 67 -6.96 -8.39 -9.45
C SER A 67 -5.61 -8.03 -10.05
N ALA A 68 -4.80 -9.04 -10.36
CA ALA A 68 -3.51 -8.82 -11.03
C ALA A 68 -3.74 -8.20 -12.42
N GLU A 69 -4.77 -8.62 -13.10
CA GLU A 69 -5.17 -8.11 -14.40
C GLU A 69 -5.57 -6.63 -14.33
N GLY A 70 -6.41 -6.25 -13.36
CA GLY A 70 -6.84 -4.86 -13.17
C GLY A 70 -5.69 -3.95 -12.74
N ILE A 71 -4.80 -4.42 -11.84
CA ILE A 71 -3.61 -3.66 -11.42
C ILE A 71 -2.67 -3.42 -12.59
N ARG A 72 -2.40 -4.45 -13.42
CA ARG A 72 -1.48 -4.36 -14.58
C ARG A 72 -1.82 -3.24 -15.55
N LEU A 73 -3.09 -2.87 -15.67
CA LEU A 73 -3.53 -1.79 -16.56
C LEU A 73 -2.96 -0.42 -16.18
N PHE A 74 -2.54 -0.26 -14.94
CA PHE A 74 -2.06 1.01 -14.40
C PHE A 74 -0.58 0.97 -14.00
N LEU A 75 0.10 -0.17 -14.13
CA LEU A 75 1.53 -0.26 -13.85
C LEU A 75 2.36 0.32 -15.00
N GLU A 76 3.42 1.07 -14.65
CA GLU A 76 4.43 1.52 -15.61
C GLU A 76 5.23 0.36 -16.19
N ASP A 77 5.59 -0.62 -15.35
CA ASP A 77 6.18 -1.89 -15.77
C ASP A 77 5.18 -3.05 -15.54
N PRO A 78 4.45 -3.48 -16.58
CA PRO A 78 3.49 -4.57 -16.47
C PRO A 78 4.15 -5.95 -16.34
N GLN A 79 5.48 -6.06 -16.45
CA GLN A 79 6.20 -7.33 -16.38
C GLN A 79 6.52 -7.80 -14.96
N VAL A 80 6.37 -6.91 -13.96
CA VAL A 80 6.60 -7.27 -12.56
C VAL A 80 5.66 -8.38 -12.11
N GLU A 81 6.16 -9.27 -11.26
CA GLU A 81 5.35 -10.36 -10.71
C GLU A 81 4.37 -9.82 -9.67
N ILE A 82 3.09 -10.17 -9.84
CA ILE A 82 2.01 -9.81 -8.92
C ILE A 82 1.42 -11.08 -8.34
N LYS A 83 1.41 -11.21 -7.03
CA LYS A 83 0.71 -12.30 -6.33
C LYS A 83 -0.42 -11.74 -5.48
N ILE A 84 -1.62 -12.30 -5.67
CA ILE A 84 -2.82 -11.90 -4.93
C ILE A 84 -3.33 -13.09 -4.13
N PHE A 85 -3.66 -12.83 -2.87
CA PHE A 85 -4.20 -13.79 -1.92
C PHE A 85 -5.52 -13.29 -1.34
N ASP A 86 -6.51 -14.16 -1.25
CA ASP A 86 -7.74 -13.85 -0.50
C ASP A 86 -7.45 -13.64 0.99
N ALA A 87 -6.62 -14.50 1.57
CA ALA A 87 -6.10 -14.35 2.92
C ALA A 87 -4.71 -14.96 3.01
N ILE A 88 -3.81 -14.27 3.71
CA ILE A 88 -2.47 -14.77 4.03
C ILE A 88 -2.04 -14.20 5.38
N SER A 89 -1.19 -14.90 6.12
CA SER A 89 -0.73 -14.45 7.44
C SER A 89 -0.11 -13.04 7.40
N SER A 90 0.78 -12.81 6.44
CA SER A 90 1.41 -11.51 6.21
C SER A 90 1.99 -11.42 4.80
N THR A 91 1.67 -10.32 4.09
CA THR A 91 2.23 -10.03 2.77
C THR A 91 3.75 -9.82 2.82
N ASN A 92 4.29 -9.25 3.92
CA ASN A 92 5.75 -9.11 4.11
C ASN A 92 6.45 -10.47 4.19
N LEU A 93 5.88 -11.43 4.91
CA LEU A 93 6.48 -12.77 5.02
C LEU A 93 6.52 -13.47 3.66
N GLU A 94 5.42 -13.40 2.91
CA GLU A 94 5.36 -14.00 1.57
C GLU A 94 6.32 -13.31 0.60
N ALA A 95 6.32 -11.97 0.54
CA ALA A 95 7.23 -11.21 -0.30
C ALA A 95 8.70 -11.53 0.02
N ARG A 96 9.05 -11.64 1.31
CA ARG A 96 10.38 -12.05 1.74
C ARG A 96 10.73 -13.46 1.27
N GLN A 97 9.80 -14.41 1.40
CA GLN A 97 10.03 -15.79 0.95
C GLN A 97 10.28 -15.85 -0.56
N LEU A 98 9.52 -15.07 -1.35
CA LEU A 98 9.68 -14.98 -2.79
C LEU A 98 11.03 -14.38 -3.18
N ALA A 99 11.46 -13.32 -2.49
CA ALA A 99 12.77 -12.69 -2.73
C ALA A 99 13.91 -13.67 -2.39
N VAL A 100 13.90 -14.28 -1.20
CA VAL A 100 14.95 -15.23 -0.76
C VAL A 100 15.03 -16.44 -1.68
N SER A 101 13.89 -16.93 -2.21
CA SER A 101 13.88 -18.07 -3.14
C SER A 101 14.23 -17.70 -4.58
N GLY A 102 14.44 -16.41 -4.89
CA GLY A 102 14.67 -15.93 -6.25
C GLY A 102 13.47 -16.08 -7.19
N MET A 103 12.27 -16.30 -6.63
CA MET A 103 11.03 -16.42 -7.43
C MET A 103 10.45 -15.07 -7.84
N ALA A 104 10.81 -13.98 -7.16
CA ALA A 104 10.40 -12.63 -7.49
C ALA A 104 11.51 -11.64 -7.12
N GLY A 105 11.74 -10.65 -7.98
CA GLY A 105 12.78 -9.62 -7.82
C GLY A 105 12.22 -8.22 -7.66
N HIS A 106 13.06 -7.23 -7.93
CA HIS A 106 12.76 -5.81 -7.81
C HIS A 106 11.44 -5.41 -8.48
N GLY A 107 10.61 -4.66 -7.77
CA GLY A 107 9.31 -4.19 -8.23
C GLY A 107 8.17 -5.20 -8.08
N SER A 108 8.47 -6.49 -7.90
CA SER A 108 7.44 -7.51 -7.67
C SER A 108 6.75 -7.30 -6.33
N PHE A 109 5.47 -7.65 -6.24
CA PHE A 109 4.72 -7.41 -5.01
C PHE A 109 3.61 -8.44 -4.75
N VAL A 110 3.26 -8.52 -3.47
CA VAL A 110 2.20 -9.37 -2.94
C VAL A 110 1.07 -8.49 -2.44
N VAL A 111 -0.17 -8.84 -2.78
CA VAL A 111 -1.38 -8.19 -2.26
C VAL A 111 -2.24 -9.23 -1.54
N ALA A 112 -2.84 -8.86 -0.42
CA ALA A 112 -3.82 -9.68 0.29
C ALA A 112 -5.11 -8.90 0.53
N MET A 113 -6.25 -9.63 0.45
CA MET A 113 -7.55 -9.07 0.83
C MET A 113 -7.74 -9.05 2.34
N GLU A 114 -7.03 -9.94 3.05
CA GLU A 114 -7.07 -10.11 4.50
C GLU A 114 -5.73 -10.61 5.04
N GLN A 115 -5.32 -10.12 6.22
CA GLN A 115 -4.15 -10.64 6.94
C GLN A 115 -4.55 -10.98 8.39
N PRO A 116 -4.79 -12.28 8.72
CA PRO A 116 -5.07 -12.70 10.09
C PRO A 116 -3.95 -12.41 11.10
N ALA A 117 -2.72 -12.24 10.62
CA ALA A 117 -1.55 -11.92 11.43
C ALA A 117 -0.71 -10.79 10.79
N GLY A 118 -1.41 -9.71 10.40
CA GLY A 118 -0.78 -8.52 9.85
C GLY A 118 0.27 -7.94 10.80
N ARG A 119 1.44 -7.53 10.27
CA ARG A 119 2.59 -7.12 11.06
C ARG A 119 2.84 -5.63 11.00
N GLY A 120 3.07 -5.04 12.16
CA GLY A 120 3.57 -3.69 12.31
C GLY A 120 4.98 -3.66 12.93
N ARG A 121 5.51 -2.47 13.15
CA ARG A 121 6.82 -2.28 13.80
C ARG A 121 6.82 -2.79 15.24
N ARG A 122 7.99 -3.25 15.72
CA ARG A 122 8.22 -3.71 17.10
C ARG A 122 7.28 -4.83 17.56
N GLY A 123 6.90 -5.73 16.65
CA GLY A 123 6.03 -6.86 16.95
C GLY A 123 4.55 -6.51 17.18
N ARG A 124 4.13 -5.28 16.90
CA ARG A 124 2.71 -4.92 16.92
C ARG A 124 1.98 -5.57 15.76
N GLU A 125 0.70 -5.79 15.94
CA GLU A 125 -0.19 -6.23 14.87
C GLU A 125 -0.69 -5.04 14.04
N PHE A 126 -0.94 -5.27 12.76
CA PHE A 126 -1.66 -4.37 11.88
C PHE A 126 -3.00 -5.01 11.52
N TYR A 127 -4.09 -4.44 12.00
CA TYR A 127 -5.44 -4.94 11.77
C TYR A 127 -5.80 -4.82 10.28
N SER A 128 -6.04 -5.95 9.62
CA SER A 128 -6.18 -6.05 8.16
C SER A 128 -7.41 -6.89 7.76
N PRO A 129 -8.64 -6.45 8.10
CA PRO A 129 -9.85 -7.22 7.78
C PRO A 129 -10.17 -7.17 6.29
N LYS A 130 -10.89 -8.20 5.81
CA LYS A 130 -11.26 -8.32 4.40
C LYS A 130 -12.11 -7.14 3.94
N GLY A 131 -11.77 -6.59 2.77
CA GLY A 131 -12.56 -5.56 2.09
C GLY A 131 -12.37 -4.13 2.58
N SER A 132 -11.62 -3.90 3.66
CA SER A 132 -11.50 -2.58 4.29
C SER A 132 -10.32 -1.75 3.83
N GLY A 133 -9.36 -2.34 3.10
CA GLY A 133 -8.15 -1.62 2.71
C GLY A 133 -7.39 -2.25 1.55
N ILE A 134 -6.16 -1.80 1.41
CA ILE A 134 -5.13 -2.37 0.54
C ILE A 134 -3.97 -2.79 1.43
N TYR A 135 -3.62 -4.07 1.37
CA TYR A 135 -2.50 -4.67 2.10
C TYR A 135 -1.53 -5.24 1.09
N LEU A 136 -0.41 -4.57 0.90
CA LEU A 136 0.57 -4.98 -0.10
C LEU A 136 2.00 -4.91 0.45
N SER A 137 2.89 -5.71 -0.15
CA SER A 137 4.33 -5.68 0.15
C SER A 137 5.13 -5.75 -1.13
N VAL A 138 5.99 -4.77 -1.34
CA VAL A 138 6.83 -4.63 -2.54
C VAL A 138 8.24 -5.10 -2.22
N ILE A 139 8.85 -5.83 -3.15
CA ILE A 139 10.25 -6.24 -3.10
C ILE A 139 11.08 -5.17 -3.79
N LEU A 140 12.07 -4.64 -3.11
CA LEU A 140 13.03 -3.68 -3.65
C LEU A 140 14.45 -4.26 -3.56
N GLU A 141 15.28 -3.98 -4.55
CA GLU A 141 16.72 -4.28 -4.58
C GLU A 141 17.49 -2.95 -4.67
N PRO A 142 17.52 -2.17 -3.57
CA PRO A 142 18.12 -0.86 -3.59
C PRO A 142 19.65 -0.96 -3.64
N LYS A 143 20.27 -0.06 -4.40
CA LYS A 143 21.72 0.11 -4.35
C LYS A 143 22.05 0.97 -3.14
N GLY A 144 22.56 0.35 -2.05
CA GLY A 144 22.92 1.12 -0.86
C GLY A 144 23.14 0.27 0.38
N THR A 145 23.57 0.94 1.44
CA THR A 145 23.83 0.35 2.74
C THR A 145 22.58 0.41 3.64
N LEU A 146 22.64 -0.30 4.78
CA LEU A 146 21.56 -0.30 5.78
C LEU A 146 21.21 1.13 6.28
N GLU A 147 22.15 2.06 6.26
CA GLU A 147 21.90 3.47 6.62
C GLU A 147 20.85 4.13 5.71
N GLY A 148 20.74 3.71 4.44
CA GLY A 148 19.72 4.15 3.49
C GLY A 148 18.32 3.58 3.74
N SER A 149 18.15 2.60 4.64
CA SER A 149 16.85 1.95 4.88
C SER A 149 15.77 2.92 5.39
N LEU A 150 16.17 3.98 6.08
CA LEU A 150 15.26 5.02 6.55
C LEU A 150 14.65 5.79 5.37
N LEU A 151 15.46 6.09 4.35
CA LEU A 151 15.00 6.76 3.12
C LEU A 151 14.03 5.89 2.31
N ILE A 152 14.18 4.56 2.34
CA ILE A 152 13.20 3.65 1.72
C ILE A 152 11.82 3.81 2.40
N THR A 153 11.82 3.93 3.73
CA THR A 153 10.56 4.13 4.48
C THR A 153 9.92 5.48 4.19
N THR A 154 10.74 6.55 4.09
CA THR A 154 10.22 7.89 3.74
C THR A 154 9.72 7.94 2.29
N ALA A 155 10.41 7.28 1.36
CA ALA A 155 9.97 7.11 -0.03
C ALA A 155 8.62 6.39 -0.12
N ALA A 156 8.43 5.33 0.67
CA ALA A 156 7.16 4.62 0.72
C ALA A 156 6.01 5.50 1.26
N ALA A 157 6.27 6.32 2.28
CA ALA A 157 5.27 7.26 2.79
C ALA A 157 4.89 8.32 1.74
N THR A 158 5.87 8.85 1.01
CA THR A 158 5.65 9.76 -0.13
C THR A 158 4.83 9.08 -1.23
N ALA A 159 5.16 7.84 -1.59
CA ALA A 159 4.45 7.08 -2.61
C ALA A 159 2.98 6.89 -2.27
N VAL A 160 2.68 6.49 -1.03
CA VAL A 160 1.29 6.36 -0.57
C VAL A 160 0.57 7.72 -0.58
N TYR A 161 1.22 8.78 -0.11
CA TYR A 161 0.65 10.14 -0.13
C TYR A 161 0.27 10.56 -1.56
N LYS A 162 1.20 10.44 -2.51
CA LYS A 162 0.98 10.78 -3.93
C LYS A 162 -0.17 9.97 -4.53
N ALA A 163 -0.16 8.65 -4.33
CA ALA A 163 -1.17 7.75 -4.86
C ALA A 163 -2.58 8.05 -4.30
N VAL A 164 -2.70 8.26 -2.99
CA VAL A 164 -3.98 8.62 -2.35
C VAL A 164 -4.47 9.97 -2.82
N LYS A 165 -3.59 10.96 -2.92
CA LYS A 165 -3.94 12.30 -3.45
C LYS A 165 -4.44 12.22 -4.89
N GLU A 166 -3.78 11.43 -5.75
CA GLU A 166 -4.16 11.30 -7.16
C GLU A 166 -5.46 10.52 -7.35
N VAL A 167 -5.56 9.34 -6.72
CA VAL A 167 -6.66 8.40 -6.99
C VAL A 167 -7.90 8.69 -6.15
N CYS A 168 -7.71 9.09 -4.89
CA CYS A 168 -8.80 9.33 -3.95
C CYS A 168 -9.13 10.82 -3.78
N GLY A 169 -8.28 11.74 -4.26
CA GLY A 169 -8.46 13.19 -4.06
C GLY A 169 -8.26 13.65 -2.60
N VAL A 170 -7.69 12.81 -1.74
CA VAL A 170 -7.55 13.05 -0.30
C VAL A 170 -6.12 13.43 0.04
N LYS A 171 -5.96 14.49 0.83
CA LYS A 171 -4.66 14.89 1.40
C LYS A 171 -4.46 14.19 2.75
N LEU A 172 -3.27 13.67 2.97
CA LEU A 172 -2.87 13.01 4.22
C LEU A 172 -1.74 13.79 4.89
N GLY A 173 -1.64 13.70 6.21
CA GLY A 173 -0.45 14.11 6.94
C GLY A 173 0.51 12.94 7.12
N ILE A 174 1.80 13.15 6.90
CA ILE A 174 2.83 12.14 7.15
C ILE A 174 3.35 12.32 8.59
N LYS A 175 3.23 11.29 9.40
CA LYS A 175 3.84 11.28 10.73
C LYS A 175 5.15 10.49 10.66
N TRP A 176 6.26 11.18 10.93
CA TRP A 176 7.58 10.57 10.97
C TRP A 176 7.57 9.27 11.78
N VAL A 177 8.03 8.17 11.23
CA VAL A 177 8.71 8.03 9.95
C VAL A 177 7.83 7.30 8.92
N ASN A 178 6.79 6.59 9.34
CA ASN A 178 6.18 5.49 8.62
C ASN A 178 4.65 5.44 8.67
N ASP A 179 4.00 6.47 9.21
CA ASP A 179 2.56 6.48 9.38
C ASP A 179 1.92 7.63 8.61
N LEU A 180 0.74 7.42 8.01
CA LEU A 180 -0.05 8.49 7.40
C LEU A 180 -1.37 8.64 8.14
N TYR A 181 -1.78 9.89 8.27
CA TYR A 181 -2.92 10.32 9.07
C TYR A 181 -3.92 11.11 8.24
N LYS A 182 -5.21 10.90 8.53
CA LYS A 182 -6.33 11.75 8.14
C LYS A 182 -7.12 12.07 9.41
N ASP A 183 -7.45 13.34 9.61
CA ASP A 183 -8.30 13.81 10.74
C ASP A 183 -7.86 13.23 12.10
N ASN A 184 -6.56 13.30 12.39
CA ASN A 184 -5.91 12.81 13.61
C ASN A 184 -5.96 11.27 13.80
N ARG A 185 -6.42 10.51 12.82
CA ARG A 185 -6.44 9.05 12.84
C ARG A 185 -5.45 8.48 11.85
N LYS A 186 -4.76 7.43 12.27
CA LYS A 186 -3.83 6.69 11.42
C LYS A 186 -4.62 5.90 10.38
N VAL A 187 -4.41 6.21 9.11
CA VAL A 187 -5.03 5.52 7.97
C VAL A 187 -4.07 4.58 7.25
N CYS A 188 -2.75 4.80 7.40
CA CYS A 188 -1.74 3.93 6.80
C CYS A 188 -0.58 3.70 7.75
N GLY A 189 -0.05 2.48 7.72
CA GLY A 189 1.21 2.09 8.38
C GLY A 189 2.13 1.41 7.38
N ILE A 190 3.42 1.73 7.47
CA ILE A 190 4.47 1.17 6.62
C ILE A 190 5.44 0.39 7.46
N LEU A 191 5.83 -0.80 6.99
CA LEU A 191 6.83 -1.67 7.61
C LEU A 191 7.90 -2.03 6.59
N THR A 192 9.07 -1.42 6.70
CA THR A 192 10.24 -1.76 5.89
C THR A 192 11.10 -2.76 6.65
N GLU A 193 11.37 -3.91 6.04
CA GLU A 193 12.26 -4.97 6.54
C GLU A 193 13.37 -5.17 5.50
N ALA A 194 14.62 -4.91 5.89
CA ALA A 194 15.77 -5.11 5.00
C ALA A 194 16.49 -6.41 5.33
N VAL A 195 16.98 -7.09 4.30
CA VAL A 195 17.94 -8.18 4.39
C VAL A 195 19.26 -7.68 3.85
N THR A 196 20.31 -7.85 4.62
CA THR A 196 21.66 -7.39 4.27
C THR A 196 22.55 -8.57 3.95
N ASP A 197 23.37 -8.42 2.93
CA ASP A 197 24.49 -9.31 2.68
C ASP A 197 25.53 -9.14 3.79
N PHE A 198 25.90 -10.24 4.40
CA PHE A 198 26.78 -10.25 5.58
C PHE A 198 28.21 -9.80 5.26
N GLU A 199 28.69 -10.06 4.03
CA GLU A 199 30.08 -9.76 3.65
C GLU A 199 30.25 -8.30 3.24
N SER A 200 29.31 -7.77 2.44
CA SER A 200 29.40 -6.41 1.93
C SER A 200 28.72 -5.37 2.84
N GLY A 201 27.81 -5.78 3.73
CA GLY A 201 26.97 -4.89 4.53
C GLY A 201 25.91 -4.13 3.71
N ASN A 202 25.80 -4.42 2.42
CA ASN A 202 24.79 -3.82 1.56
C ASN A 202 23.41 -4.45 1.77
N ILE A 203 22.37 -3.72 1.43
CA ILE A 203 21.01 -4.27 1.38
C ILE A 203 20.94 -5.17 0.15
N GLU A 204 20.68 -6.46 0.37
CA GLU A 204 20.41 -7.42 -0.70
C GLU A 204 19.02 -7.17 -1.28
N PHE A 205 18.02 -7.10 -0.40
CA PHE A 205 16.68 -6.65 -0.72
C PHE A 205 15.98 -6.04 0.49
N ALA A 206 14.98 -5.20 0.22
CA ALA A 206 14.08 -4.64 1.21
C ALA A 206 12.63 -5.01 0.88
N ILE A 207 11.89 -5.40 1.89
CA ILE A 207 10.45 -5.65 1.79
C ILE A 207 9.73 -4.45 2.39
N VAL A 208 8.93 -3.77 1.58
CA VAL A 208 8.15 -2.59 1.98
C VAL A 208 6.69 -2.98 2.10
N GLY A 209 6.25 -3.27 3.32
CA GLY A 209 4.84 -3.54 3.63
C GLY A 209 4.06 -2.25 3.82
N ILE A 210 2.92 -2.16 3.17
CA ILE A 210 2.02 -1.03 3.21
C ILE A 210 0.62 -1.53 3.56
N GLY A 211 0.12 -1.10 4.72
CA GLY A 211 -1.26 -1.31 5.13
C GLY A 211 -2.02 0.02 5.04
N LEU A 212 -2.95 0.13 4.11
CA LEU A 212 -3.76 1.33 3.88
C LEU A 212 -5.23 1.02 4.13
N ASN A 213 -5.84 1.67 5.11
CA ASN A 213 -7.26 1.53 5.40
C ASN A 213 -8.07 2.48 4.51
N LEU A 214 -8.97 1.95 3.70
CA LEU A 214 -9.92 2.76 2.93
C LEU A 214 -11.15 3.07 3.78
N TYR A 215 -11.78 2.06 4.35
CA TYR A 215 -12.86 2.19 5.30
C TYR A 215 -12.86 0.99 6.26
N VAL A 216 -13.00 1.28 7.53
CA VAL A 216 -13.25 0.28 8.57
C VAL A 216 -14.31 0.87 9.50
N GLU A 217 -15.36 0.11 9.75
CA GLU A 217 -16.34 0.48 10.76
C GLU A 217 -15.65 0.59 12.13
N GLN A 218 -15.85 1.71 12.83
CA GLN A 218 -15.03 2.06 13.99
C GLN A 218 -15.08 1.00 15.09
N GLU A 219 -16.24 0.38 15.27
CA GLU A 219 -16.49 -0.66 16.25
C GLU A 219 -15.80 -2.00 15.90
N GLN A 220 -15.42 -2.20 14.64
CA GLN A 220 -14.69 -3.39 14.20
C GLN A 220 -13.21 -3.32 14.55
N PHE A 221 -12.66 -2.13 14.80
CA PHE A 221 -11.31 -2.04 15.31
C PHE A 221 -11.20 -2.64 16.72
N PRO A 222 -10.08 -3.33 17.04
CA PRO A 222 -9.73 -3.63 18.42
C PRO A 222 -9.85 -2.38 19.29
N LYS A 223 -10.34 -2.53 20.52
CA LYS A 223 -10.66 -1.40 21.43
C LYS A 223 -9.52 -0.38 21.56
N GLU A 224 -8.28 -0.87 21.62
CA GLU A 224 -7.07 -0.06 21.71
C GLU A 224 -6.78 0.75 20.43
N LEU A 225 -7.37 0.40 19.30
CA LEU A 225 -7.20 1.09 18.01
C LEU A 225 -8.36 2.02 17.66
N GLN A 226 -9.51 1.91 18.31
CA GLN A 226 -10.72 2.67 17.95
C GLN A 226 -10.54 4.19 17.98
N GLU A 227 -9.69 4.72 18.87
CA GLU A 227 -9.40 6.15 18.93
C GLU A 227 -8.20 6.58 18.07
N ILE A 228 -7.38 5.63 17.62
CA ILE A 228 -6.09 5.88 16.96
C ILE A 228 -6.16 5.65 15.46
N ALA A 229 -6.87 4.60 15.05
CA ALA A 229 -6.97 4.18 13.65
C ALA A 229 -8.24 4.69 12.98
N GLY A 230 -8.17 4.85 11.66
CA GLY A 230 -9.29 5.26 10.82
C GLY A 230 -9.11 4.79 9.39
N GLY A 231 -10.00 5.21 8.51
CA GLY A 231 -9.96 5.00 7.08
C GLY A 231 -9.91 6.33 6.30
N ILE A 232 -9.59 6.24 5.01
CA ILE A 232 -9.61 7.39 4.09
C ILE A 232 -11.04 7.93 3.93
N TYR A 233 -12.02 7.03 3.88
CA TYR A 233 -13.42 7.33 3.72
C TYR A 233 -14.17 7.18 5.04
N GLU A 234 -15.23 7.96 5.20
CA GLU A 234 -16.05 7.97 6.42
C GLU A 234 -17.12 6.88 6.41
N ASP A 235 -17.48 6.39 5.24
CA ASP A 235 -18.49 5.36 5.04
C ASP A 235 -18.09 4.34 3.96
N GLU A 236 -18.73 3.17 4.00
CA GLU A 236 -18.47 2.08 3.08
C GLU A 236 -18.84 2.44 1.65
N GLN A 237 -19.93 3.18 1.44
CA GLN A 237 -20.41 3.54 0.10
C GLN A 237 -19.38 4.43 -0.61
N SER A 238 -18.88 5.46 0.07
CA SER A 238 -17.83 6.32 -0.46
C SER A 238 -16.54 5.53 -0.75
N SER A 239 -16.19 4.56 0.10
CA SER A 239 -15.00 3.72 -0.11
C SER A 239 -15.09 2.84 -1.35
N ARG A 240 -16.30 2.50 -1.79
CA ARG A 240 -16.54 1.72 -3.02
C ARG A 240 -16.25 2.51 -4.28
N THR A 241 -16.14 3.84 -4.20
CA THR A 241 -15.77 4.68 -5.35
C THR A 241 -14.27 4.66 -5.64
N ALA A 242 -13.46 4.20 -4.70
CA ALA A 242 -12.02 4.09 -4.89
C ALA A 242 -11.69 2.99 -5.90
N ASP A 243 -10.96 3.34 -6.95
CA ASP A 243 -10.36 2.35 -7.85
C ASP A 243 -9.16 1.69 -7.16
N ARG A 244 -9.42 0.54 -6.52
CA ARG A 244 -8.40 -0.17 -5.74
C ARG A 244 -7.27 -0.73 -6.59
N ASN A 245 -7.56 -1.13 -7.84
CA ASN A 245 -6.55 -1.61 -8.78
C ASN A 245 -5.60 -0.48 -9.16
N ARG A 246 -6.14 0.68 -9.52
CA ARG A 246 -5.35 1.87 -9.84
C ARG A 246 -4.57 2.36 -8.61
N LEU A 247 -5.19 2.39 -7.44
CA LEU A 247 -4.51 2.84 -6.22
C LEU A 247 -3.34 1.93 -5.85
N ALA A 248 -3.51 0.61 -5.92
CA ALA A 248 -2.41 -0.33 -5.67
C ALA A 248 -1.27 -0.16 -6.69
N ALA A 249 -1.59 -0.02 -7.98
CA ALA A 249 -0.60 0.22 -9.03
C ALA A 249 0.14 1.54 -8.81
N GLN A 250 -0.56 2.63 -8.51
CA GLN A 250 0.08 3.94 -8.30
C GLN A 250 0.97 3.98 -7.06
N ILE A 251 0.60 3.26 -5.99
CA ILE A 251 1.50 3.09 -4.83
C ILE A 251 2.81 2.44 -5.27
N VAL A 252 2.75 1.39 -6.09
CA VAL A 252 3.95 0.69 -6.58
C VAL A 252 4.75 1.58 -7.54
N ASN A 253 4.12 2.22 -8.51
CA ASN A 253 4.77 3.11 -9.47
C ASN A 253 5.54 4.23 -8.74
N TYR A 254 4.87 4.96 -7.83
CA TYR A 254 5.51 6.02 -7.07
C TYR A 254 6.60 5.49 -6.13
N LEU A 255 6.43 4.30 -5.53
CA LEU A 255 7.48 3.72 -4.69
C LEU A 255 8.73 3.40 -5.51
N LEU A 256 8.57 2.83 -6.70
CA LEU A 256 9.68 2.54 -7.60
C LEU A 256 10.34 3.82 -8.12
N GLU A 257 9.57 4.88 -8.40
CA GLU A 257 10.09 6.20 -8.76
C GLU A 257 10.92 6.81 -7.64
N GLU A 258 10.36 6.92 -6.42
CA GLU A 258 10.99 7.53 -5.25
C GLU A 258 12.25 6.77 -4.77
N THR A 259 12.36 5.48 -5.11
CA THR A 259 13.51 4.65 -4.71
C THR A 259 14.58 4.50 -5.79
N ARG A 260 14.40 5.08 -6.99
CA ARG A 260 15.45 5.15 -8.02
C ARG A 260 16.71 5.86 -7.52
N GLU A 261 16.50 6.97 -6.82
CA GLU A 261 17.53 7.70 -6.09
C GLU A 261 17.09 7.82 -4.63
N LEU A 262 17.82 7.17 -3.72
CA LEU A 262 17.51 7.21 -2.30
C LEU A 262 17.84 8.60 -1.72
N LYS A 263 16.90 9.51 -1.82
CA LYS A 263 16.95 10.85 -1.24
C LYS A 263 15.64 11.20 -0.56
N LEU A 264 15.70 12.12 0.39
CA LEU A 264 14.50 12.63 1.04
C LEU A 264 13.69 13.45 0.05
N SER A 265 12.43 13.10 -0.14
CA SER A 265 11.49 13.82 -1.02
C SER A 265 11.05 15.14 -0.37
N GLU A 266 10.85 16.17 -1.19
CA GLU A 266 10.29 17.46 -0.74
C GLU A 266 8.86 17.28 -0.23
N GLU A 267 8.05 16.45 -0.89
CA GLU A 267 6.68 16.13 -0.44
C GLU A 267 6.65 15.46 0.94
N TYR A 268 7.66 14.60 1.25
CA TYR A 268 7.75 14.02 2.58
C TYR A 268 7.93 15.07 3.67
N VAL A 269 8.77 16.07 3.40
CA VAL A 269 9.05 17.16 4.35
C VAL A 269 7.86 18.10 4.45
N GLU A 270 7.29 18.53 3.32
CA GLU A 270 6.18 19.47 3.25
C GLU A 270 4.92 18.97 3.97
N HIS A 271 4.65 17.66 3.83
CA HIS A 271 3.45 17.05 4.41
C HIS A 271 3.71 16.34 5.74
N ASN A 272 4.93 16.47 6.30
CA ASN A 272 5.24 15.90 7.60
C ASN A 272 4.65 16.76 8.73
N ILE A 273 3.82 16.13 9.56
CA ILE A 273 3.07 16.82 10.64
C ILE A 273 3.84 16.87 11.97
N VAL A 274 5.08 16.37 12.02
CA VAL A 274 5.86 16.25 13.27
C VAL A 274 6.73 17.47 13.58
N PRO A 275 7.45 18.06 12.60
CA PRO A 275 8.27 19.24 12.85
C PRO A 275 7.49 20.40 13.52
N GLU A 276 8.20 21.20 14.30
CA GLU A 276 7.72 22.36 15.07
C GLU A 276 6.81 22.04 16.26
N ASN A 277 6.52 20.75 16.53
CA ASN A 277 5.69 20.32 17.63
C ASN A 277 6.51 19.80 18.83
N GLU A 278 5.91 19.93 20.03
CA GLU A 278 6.34 19.19 21.21
C GLU A 278 5.97 17.71 21.02
N ILE A 279 6.93 16.84 21.27
CA ILE A 279 6.79 15.39 21.09
C ILE A 279 7.19 14.66 22.37
N THR A 280 6.61 13.48 22.55
CA THR A 280 7.11 12.51 23.51
C THR A 280 7.82 11.39 22.74
N ILE A 281 9.10 11.22 23.00
CA ILE A 281 9.92 10.15 22.43
C ILE A 281 9.84 8.96 23.39
N THR A 282 9.37 7.82 22.89
CA THR A 282 9.32 6.58 23.66
C THR A 282 10.28 5.57 23.06
N ASP A 283 11.24 5.14 23.85
CA ASP A 283 12.09 4.00 23.56
C ASP A 283 11.74 2.81 24.48
N ASN A 284 12.48 1.70 24.36
CA ASN A 284 12.17 0.47 25.12
C ASN A 284 12.30 0.63 26.65
N LYS A 285 12.85 1.73 27.15
CA LYS A 285 13.23 1.90 28.57
C LYS A 285 12.70 3.19 29.19
N SER A 286 12.37 4.20 28.38
CA SER A 286 12.05 5.52 28.87
C SER A 286 11.13 6.29 27.92
N SER A 287 10.43 7.28 28.47
CA SER A 287 9.73 8.31 27.71
C SER A 287 10.31 9.66 28.10
N ARG A 288 10.59 10.52 27.12
CA ARG A 288 11.07 11.87 27.35
C ARG A 288 10.43 12.86 26.39
N SER A 289 10.30 14.11 26.85
CA SER A 289 9.79 15.21 26.03
C SER A 289 10.92 15.86 25.25
N ALA A 290 10.63 16.25 24.01
CA ALA A 290 11.52 17.03 23.17
C ALA A 290 10.70 17.86 22.17
N ARG A 291 11.32 18.86 21.56
CA ARG A 291 10.73 19.60 20.45
C ARG A 291 11.29 19.06 19.13
N ALA A 292 10.41 18.64 18.22
CA ALA A 292 10.79 18.27 16.87
C ALA A 292 11.13 19.53 16.05
N LEU A 293 12.32 19.57 15.44
CA LEU A 293 12.76 20.75 14.71
C LEU A 293 12.61 20.58 13.21
N ALA A 294 13.15 19.51 12.65
CA ALA A 294 13.16 19.27 11.20
C ALA A 294 13.39 17.80 10.85
N ILE A 295 13.09 17.43 9.61
CA ILE A 295 13.55 16.18 9.03
C ILE A 295 14.88 16.43 8.31
N CYS A 296 15.91 15.68 8.67
CA CYS A 296 17.25 15.79 8.07
C CYS A 296 17.28 15.13 6.67
N PRO A 297 18.22 15.49 5.79
CA PRO A 297 18.35 14.88 4.46
C PRO A 297 18.54 13.36 4.45
N ASP A 298 19.04 12.78 5.55
CA ASP A 298 19.17 11.34 5.78
C ASP A 298 17.90 10.68 6.35
N GLY A 299 16.77 11.42 6.39
CA GLY A 299 15.47 10.97 6.90
C GLY A 299 15.35 10.97 8.42
N LYS A 300 16.40 11.30 9.18
CA LYS A 300 16.35 11.39 10.64
C LYS A 300 15.56 12.60 11.10
N LEU A 301 14.93 12.48 12.27
CA LEU A 301 14.25 13.59 12.93
C LEU A 301 15.23 14.33 13.84
N LEU A 302 15.46 15.61 13.56
CA LEU A 302 16.20 16.51 14.43
C LEU A 302 15.29 16.96 15.57
N VAL A 303 15.72 16.78 16.80
CA VAL A 303 14.98 17.17 17.99
C VAL A 303 15.84 18.01 18.92
N GLN A 304 15.20 18.86 19.70
CA GLN A 304 15.80 19.61 20.80
C GLN A 304 15.28 19.06 22.12
N GLU A 305 16.17 18.59 22.96
CA GLU A 305 15.86 18.09 24.29
C GLU A 305 15.53 19.25 25.25
N THR A 306 14.96 18.95 26.40
CA THR A 306 14.56 19.96 27.40
C THR A 306 15.73 20.76 27.98
N ASP A 307 16.94 20.24 27.94
CA ASP A 307 18.18 20.93 28.36
C ASP A 307 18.79 21.81 27.23
N GLY A 308 18.13 21.89 26.07
CA GLY A 308 18.57 22.66 24.89
C GLY A 308 19.50 21.92 23.96
N THR A 309 19.96 20.71 24.30
CA THR A 309 20.79 19.91 23.40
C THR A 309 20.00 19.43 22.19
N GLN A 310 20.68 19.28 21.03
CA GLN A 310 20.09 18.75 19.82
C GLN A 310 20.58 17.33 19.54
N SER A 311 19.66 16.47 19.15
CA SER A 311 19.97 15.09 18.76
C SER A 311 19.19 14.68 17.51
N LYS A 312 19.71 13.67 16.78
CA LYS A 312 19.07 13.10 15.60
C LYS A 312 18.53 11.70 15.91
N LEU A 313 17.25 11.52 15.70
CA LEU A 313 16.59 10.22 15.88
C LEU A 313 16.55 9.49 14.54
N ALA A 314 17.13 8.29 14.46
CA ALA A 314 17.02 7.37 13.33
C ALA A 314 15.87 6.38 13.51
N PHE A 315 15.47 6.13 14.76
CA PHE A 315 14.38 5.22 15.14
C PHE A 315 13.75 5.72 16.44
N GLY A 316 12.59 5.23 16.73
CA GLY A 316 11.85 5.60 17.93
C GLY A 316 10.37 5.59 17.65
N GLU A 317 9.59 5.64 18.70
CA GLU A 317 8.18 5.92 18.66
C GLU A 317 7.99 7.33 19.17
N ILE A 318 7.32 8.16 18.39
CA ILE A 318 6.98 9.51 18.81
C ILE A 318 5.47 9.66 18.97
N SER A 319 5.07 10.32 20.05
CA SER A 319 3.71 10.77 20.24
C SER A 319 3.67 12.29 20.11
N ILE A 320 2.70 12.81 19.37
CA ILE A 320 2.43 14.23 19.23
C ILE A 320 0.95 14.47 19.53
N LYS A 321 0.62 15.65 20.05
CA LYS A 321 -0.74 16.16 19.94
C LYS A 321 -0.89 16.71 18.53
N ILE A 322 -1.56 15.96 17.67
CA ILE A 322 -1.68 16.32 16.25
C ILE A 322 -2.63 17.52 16.16
N PRO A 323 -2.21 18.69 15.66
CA PRO A 323 -3.13 19.75 15.33
C PRO A 323 -4.03 19.32 14.16
N PRO A 324 -5.27 19.84 14.06
CA PRO A 324 -6.12 19.52 12.91
C PRO A 324 -5.40 19.90 11.60
N ILE A 325 -5.39 18.97 10.65
CA ILE A 325 -4.80 19.19 9.31
C ILE A 325 -5.65 20.24 8.60
N LYS A 326 -5.03 21.36 8.20
CA LYS A 326 -5.68 22.47 7.50
C LYS A 326 -5.97 22.14 6.04
#